data_47fa3bb698f1da2ca0f2c006452679be
#
_entry.id   47fa3bb698f1da2ca0f2c006452679be
#
_cell.length_a   1.000
_cell.length_b   1.000
_cell.length_c   1.000
_cell.angle_alpha   90.00
_cell.angle_beta   90.00
_cell.angle_gamma   90.00
#
_symmetry.space_group_name_H-M   'P 1'
#
loop_
_entity.id
_entity.type
_entity.pdbx_description
1 polymer ?
#
loop_
_entity_poly.entity_id
_entity_poly.type
_entity_poly.pdbx_seq_one_letter_code
_entity_poly.pdbx_strand_id
1 'polypeptide(L)'
;MTLSGTVPSYWQKVQAEKVVRRVSGVRGIANDLTVDILGTFKRDDTDIARTAANALEWHSDLPKTIQVTVNNGWVTLTGTVDWNFQKEEAERVVKSLSGVKAVINNIQIKEQPKPADVRERIKKELERIVDQEAERITVDTTNGRVVLKGTVHSWTEREAARKAAYSAPGVREVENLLVVA
;
A
#
# COMPACT_ATOMS: atom_id res chain seq x y z
N MET A 1 -9.69 9.40 16.52
CA MET A 1 -8.47 10.10 16.95
C MET A 1 -8.02 11.04 15.85
N THR A 2 -7.62 12.28 16.17
CA THR A 2 -7.16 13.27 15.19
C THR A 2 -5.67 13.55 15.40
N LEU A 3 -4.91 13.54 14.33
CA LEU A 3 -3.51 13.96 14.27
C LEU A 3 -3.47 15.35 13.64
N SER A 4 -2.97 16.36 14.36
CA SER A 4 -2.82 17.72 13.88
C SER A 4 -1.43 18.27 14.20
N GLY A 5 -0.98 19.24 13.41
CA GLY A 5 0.32 19.88 13.56
C GLY A 5 1.12 19.88 12.26
N THR A 6 2.44 20.06 12.36
CA THR A 6 3.34 20.19 11.22
C THR A 6 4.46 19.16 11.29
N VAL A 7 4.78 18.55 10.17
CA VAL A 7 5.89 17.59 10.03
C VAL A 7 6.81 18.01 8.88
N PRO A 8 8.12 17.75 8.97
CA PRO A 8 9.09 18.19 7.96
C PRO A 8 9.10 17.32 6.70
N SER A 9 8.40 16.17 6.67
CA SER A 9 8.36 15.30 5.50
C SER A 9 7.05 14.50 5.41
N TYR A 10 6.68 14.15 4.18
CA TYR A 10 5.52 13.28 3.93
C TYR A 10 5.70 11.89 4.53
N TRP A 11 6.91 11.37 4.54
CA TRP A 11 7.22 10.10 5.18
C TRP A 11 6.86 10.10 6.68
N GLN A 12 7.19 11.19 7.41
CA GLN A 12 6.84 11.32 8.83
C GLN A 12 5.32 11.40 9.05
N LYS A 13 4.60 12.12 8.17
CA LYS A 13 3.13 12.14 8.20
C LYS A 13 2.55 10.72 8.08
N VAL A 14 3.06 9.92 7.16
CA VAL A 14 2.63 8.53 6.96
C VAL A 14 3.02 7.64 8.15
N GLN A 15 4.22 7.81 8.70
CA GLN A 15 4.65 7.04 9.88
C GLN A 15 3.83 7.36 11.12
N ALA A 16 3.49 8.63 11.36
CA ALA A 16 2.64 9.03 12.47
C ALA A 16 1.27 8.31 12.42
N GLU A 17 0.63 8.30 11.24
CA GLU A 17 -0.62 7.57 11.05
C GLU A 17 -0.45 6.06 11.29
N LYS A 18 0.63 5.46 10.78
CA LYS A 18 0.92 4.04 10.92
C LYS A 18 1.12 3.63 12.39
N VAL A 19 1.74 4.48 13.20
CA VAL A 19 1.93 4.25 14.64
C VAL A 19 0.58 4.29 15.37
N VAL A 20 -0.26 5.27 15.07
CA VAL A 20 -1.59 5.41 15.69
C VAL A 20 -2.52 4.25 15.35
N ARG A 21 -2.42 3.69 14.15
CA ARG A 21 -3.19 2.49 13.76
C ARG A 21 -2.89 1.25 14.61
N ARG A 22 -1.76 1.22 15.34
CA ARG A 22 -1.37 0.12 16.24
C ARG A 22 -1.92 0.29 17.65
N VAL A 23 -2.51 1.44 17.97
CA VAL A 23 -3.05 1.71 19.30
C VAL A 23 -4.40 1.02 19.44
N SER A 24 -4.53 0.20 20.48
CA SER A 24 -5.79 -0.49 20.80
C SER A 24 -6.92 0.51 21.04
N GLY A 25 -8.13 0.19 20.58
CA GLY A 25 -9.33 1.02 20.75
C GLY A 25 -9.48 2.17 19.74
N VAL A 26 -8.54 2.40 18.85
CA VAL A 26 -8.66 3.41 17.79
C VAL A 26 -9.49 2.85 16.63
N ARG A 27 -10.72 3.36 16.47
CA ARG A 27 -11.66 2.96 15.39
C ARG A 27 -11.57 3.82 14.13
N GLY A 28 -11.03 5.04 14.24
CA GLY A 28 -10.89 5.96 13.12
C GLY A 28 -9.80 6.99 13.38
N ILE A 29 -9.11 7.41 12.31
CA ILE A 29 -8.02 8.39 12.37
C ILE A 29 -8.31 9.48 11.35
N ALA A 30 -8.32 10.75 11.80
CA ALA A 30 -8.22 11.94 10.95
C ALA A 30 -6.75 12.39 10.97
N ASN A 31 -6.15 12.56 9.80
CA ASN A 31 -4.74 12.94 9.68
C ASN A 31 -4.62 14.32 9.02
N ASP A 32 -4.72 15.36 9.85
CA ASP A 32 -4.64 16.76 9.47
C ASP A 32 -3.21 17.34 9.62
N LEU A 33 -2.19 16.45 9.67
CA LEU A 33 -0.81 16.88 9.68
C LEU A 33 -0.45 17.61 8.38
N THR A 34 0.15 18.78 8.51
CA THR A 34 0.66 19.56 7.38
C THR A 34 2.14 19.25 7.16
N VAL A 35 2.52 19.00 5.90
CA VAL A 35 3.93 18.81 5.54
C VAL A 35 4.53 20.17 5.22
N ASP A 36 5.41 20.66 6.08
CA ASP A 36 6.18 21.90 5.89
C ASP A 36 7.68 21.57 5.75
N ILE A 37 8.14 21.59 4.51
CA ILE A 37 9.51 21.24 4.17
C ILE A 37 10.42 22.44 4.45
N LEU A 38 11.35 22.27 5.39
CA LEU A 38 12.34 23.28 5.73
C LEU A 38 13.17 23.69 4.50
N GLY A 39 13.56 24.97 4.45
CA GLY A 39 14.14 25.62 3.26
C GLY A 39 15.27 24.86 2.56
N THR A 40 16.18 24.23 3.31
CA THR A 40 17.31 23.43 2.77
C THR A 40 16.88 22.15 2.07
N PHE A 41 15.68 21.63 2.34
CA PHE A 41 15.12 20.41 1.76
C PHE A 41 14.03 20.69 0.70
N LYS A 42 13.72 21.98 0.47
CA LYS A 42 12.84 22.35 -0.66
C LYS A 42 13.52 21.96 -1.97
N ARG A 43 12.79 21.27 -2.81
CA ARG A 43 13.17 20.90 -4.17
C ARG A 43 12.14 21.46 -5.13
N ASP A 44 12.56 21.82 -6.32
CA ASP A 44 11.61 22.11 -7.38
C ASP A 44 11.00 20.83 -7.95
N ASP A 45 9.89 20.97 -8.67
CA ASP A 45 9.17 19.82 -9.21
C ASP A 45 10.01 19.03 -10.22
N THR A 46 10.92 19.69 -10.94
CA THR A 46 11.84 19.07 -11.89
C THR A 46 12.85 18.18 -11.19
N ASP A 47 13.42 18.65 -10.08
CA ASP A 47 14.36 17.85 -9.27
C ASP A 47 13.67 16.67 -8.62
N ILE A 48 12.44 16.86 -8.10
CA ILE A 48 11.65 15.78 -7.52
C ILE A 48 11.33 14.73 -8.59
N ALA A 49 10.87 15.16 -9.78
CA ALA A 49 10.52 14.25 -10.88
C ALA A 49 11.73 13.44 -11.34
N ARG A 50 12.86 14.07 -11.52
CA ARG A 50 14.12 13.40 -11.91
C ARG A 50 14.59 12.42 -10.86
N THR A 51 14.56 12.82 -9.57
CA THR A 51 14.97 11.94 -8.47
C THR A 51 14.02 10.75 -8.33
N ALA A 52 12.71 10.98 -8.48
CA ALA A 52 11.72 9.91 -8.42
C ALA A 52 11.86 8.93 -9.60
N ALA A 53 12.05 9.42 -10.82
CA ALA A 53 12.26 8.58 -11.99
C ALA A 53 13.51 7.70 -11.82
N ASN A 54 14.64 8.30 -11.42
CA ASN A 54 15.88 7.56 -11.17
C ASN A 54 15.72 6.52 -10.04
N ALA A 55 15.06 6.89 -8.94
CA ALA A 55 14.85 5.99 -7.81
C ALA A 55 14.00 4.78 -8.20
N LEU A 56 12.96 4.97 -9.03
CA LEU A 56 12.14 3.87 -9.56
C LEU A 56 12.91 3.00 -10.56
N GLU A 57 13.74 3.60 -11.41
CA GLU A 57 14.52 2.87 -12.42
C GLU A 57 15.62 2.00 -11.77
N TRP A 58 16.19 2.42 -10.65
CA TRP A 58 17.22 1.66 -9.93
C TRP A 58 16.65 0.48 -9.13
N HIS A 59 15.34 0.44 -8.93
CA HIS A 59 14.67 -0.70 -8.33
C HIS A 59 14.43 -1.80 -9.36
N SER A 60 15.20 -2.88 -9.27
CA SER A 60 15.18 -4.01 -10.21
C SER A 60 13.81 -4.71 -10.30
N ASP A 61 13.02 -4.64 -9.22
CA ASP A 61 11.71 -5.29 -9.13
C ASP A 61 10.57 -4.46 -9.72
N LEU A 62 10.84 -3.20 -10.09
CA LEU A 62 9.84 -2.29 -10.65
C LEU A 62 9.95 -2.25 -12.19
N PRO A 63 8.82 -2.39 -12.90
CA PRO A 63 8.83 -2.30 -14.35
C PRO A 63 9.00 -0.86 -14.83
N LYS A 64 9.67 -0.67 -15.95
CA LYS A 64 9.90 0.64 -16.59
C LYS A 64 8.63 1.30 -17.14
N THR A 65 7.48 0.67 -16.98
CA THR A 65 6.15 1.20 -17.39
C THR A 65 5.60 2.25 -16.43
N ILE A 66 6.24 2.43 -15.26
CA ILE A 66 5.81 3.40 -14.26
C ILE A 66 6.27 4.80 -14.67
N GLN A 67 5.34 5.74 -14.71
CA GLN A 67 5.57 7.14 -15.04
C GLN A 67 5.32 8.02 -13.81
N VAL A 68 6.07 9.11 -13.71
CA VAL A 68 6.01 10.06 -12.61
C VAL A 68 5.64 11.44 -13.16
N THR A 69 4.65 12.08 -12.53
CA THR A 69 4.32 13.49 -12.75
C THR A 69 4.36 14.21 -11.42
N VAL A 70 4.94 15.41 -11.38
CA VAL A 70 5.06 16.21 -10.16
C VAL A 70 4.40 17.57 -10.38
N ASN A 71 3.62 18.00 -9.39
CA ASN A 71 3.00 19.32 -9.39
C ASN A 71 2.97 19.86 -7.95
N ASN A 72 3.67 20.97 -7.70
CA ASN A 72 3.78 21.62 -6.36
C ASN A 72 4.21 20.68 -5.23
N GLY A 73 5.09 19.70 -5.53
CA GLY A 73 5.54 18.66 -4.62
C GLY A 73 4.57 17.48 -4.45
N TRP A 74 3.44 17.47 -5.19
CA TRP A 74 2.54 16.32 -5.27
C TRP A 74 3.01 15.40 -6.39
N VAL A 75 3.31 14.17 -6.05
CA VAL A 75 3.80 13.17 -7.00
C VAL A 75 2.66 12.23 -7.37
N THR A 76 2.37 12.15 -8.66
CA THR A 76 1.42 11.19 -9.23
C THR A 76 2.17 10.08 -9.95
N LEU A 77 1.93 8.84 -9.55
CA LEU A 77 2.44 7.64 -10.20
C LEU A 77 1.35 7.06 -11.11
N THR A 78 1.70 6.76 -12.35
CA THR A 78 0.82 6.13 -13.35
C THR A 78 1.56 4.99 -14.03
N GLY A 79 0.83 4.16 -14.79
CA GLY A 79 1.40 3.04 -15.53
C GLY A 79 0.76 1.72 -15.14
N THR A 80 1.38 0.61 -15.55
CA THR A 80 0.86 -0.74 -15.29
C THR A 80 1.94 -1.64 -14.72
N VAL A 81 1.57 -2.45 -13.73
CA VAL A 81 2.44 -3.46 -13.09
C VAL A 81 1.75 -4.81 -13.11
N ASP A 82 2.51 -5.88 -12.95
CA ASP A 82 1.96 -7.24 -12.94
C ASP A 82 1.48 -7.65 -11.53
N TRP A 83 2.02 -7.02 -10.47
CA TRP A 83 1.79 -7.41 -9.09
C TRP A 83 1.49 -6.22 -8.18
N ASN A 84 0.64 -6.45 -7.16
CA ASN A 84 0.32 -5.40 -6.19
C ASN A 84 1.54 -4.92 -5.40
N PHE A 85 2.49 -5.82 -5.05
CA PHE A 85 3.68 -5.41 -4.32
C PHE A 85 4.51 -4.38 -5.10
N GLN A 86 4.56 -4.45 -6.44
CA GLN A 86 5.25 -3.46 -7.27
C GLN A 86 4.60 -2.08 -7.16
N LYS A 87 3.27 -2.04 -7.12
CA LYS A 87 2.51 -0.79 -6.90
C LYS A 87 2.81 -0.18 -5.54
N GLU A 88 2.80 -1.00 -4.47
CA GLU A 88 3.11 -0.55 -3.11
C GLU A 88 4.58 -0.14 -2.97
N GLU A 89 5.50 -0.86 -3.60
CA GLU A 89 6.93 -0.56 -3.59
C GLU A 89 7.24 0.76 -4.29
N ALA A 90 6.69 0.99 -5.49
CA ALA A 90 6.83 2.25 -6.21
C ALA A 90 6.38 3.45 -5.34
N GLU A 91 5.27 3.31 -4.65
CA GLU A 91 4.77 4.33 -3.73
C GLU A 91 5.70 4.52 -2.52
N ARG A 92 6.23 3.44 -1.95
CA ARG A 92 7.15 3.47 -0.81
C ARG A 92 8.44 4.22 -1.16
N VAL A 93 9.02 3.93 -2.31
CA VAL A 93 10.23 4.59 -2.82
C VAL A 93 10.01 6.09 -2.92
N VAL A 94 8.94 6.51 -3.57
CA VAL A 94 8.68 7.94 -3.80
C VAL A 94 8.31 8.68 -2.52
N LYS A 95 7.60 8.07 -1.59
CA LYS A 95 7.24 8.67 -0.28
C LYS A 95 8.44 9.10 0.55
N SER A 96 9.59 8.46 0.37
CA SER A 96 10.81 8.74 1.13
C SER A 96 11.63 9.90 0.59
N LEU A 97 11.31 10.41 -0.60
CA LEU A 97 12.10 11.44 -1.27
C LEU A 97 11.91 12.82 -0.67
N SER A 98 12.99 13.58 -0.62
CA SER A 98 12.96 14.98 -0.20
C SER A 98 12.17 15.84 -1.17
N GLY A 99 11.39 16.80 -0.66
CA GLY A 99 10.56 17.67 -1.47
C GLY A 99 9.14 17.15 -1.69
N VAL A 100 8.88 15.86 -1.46
CA VAL A 100 7.55 15.27 -1.65
C VAL A 100 6.61 15.69 -0.52
N LYS A 101 5.44 16.23 -0.88
CA LYS A 101 4.37 16.63 0.03
C LYS A 101 3.23 15.64 0.08
N ALA A 102 2.97 14.94 -1.03
CA ALA A 102 1.97 13.89 -1.13
C ALA A 102 2.27 12.96 -2.31
N VAL A 103 1.75 11.74 -2.26
CA VAL A 103 1.83 10.76 -3.36
C VAL A 103 0.45 10.27 -3.71
N ILE A 104 0.11 10.32 -5.00
CA ILE A 104 -1.11 9.77 -5.60
C ILE A 104 -0.69 8.58 -6.45
N ASN A 105 -1.11 7.38 -6.05
CA ASN A 105 -0.73 6.15 -6.73
C ASN A 105 -1.86 5.62 -7.62
N ASN A 106 -1.82 6.01 -8.90
CA ASN A 106 -2.74 5.59 -9.95
C ASN A 106 -2.19 4.43 -10.80
N ILE A 107 -1.18 3.71 -10.31
CA ILE A 107 -0.66 2.52 -10.99
C ILE A 107 -1.75 1.45 -11.05
N GLN A 108 -1.96 0.89 -12.25
CA GLN A 108 -2.90 -0.19 -12.48
C GLN A 108 -2.19 -1.55 -12.49
N ILE A 109 -2.85 -2.57 -11.98
CA ILE A 109 -2.36 -3.94 -12.04
C ILE A 109 -2.94 -4.59 -13.29
N LYS A 110 -2.07 -5.16 -14.14
CA LYS A 110 -2.49 -5.86 -15.36
C LYS A 110 -3.38 -7.06 -15.02
N GLU A 111 -4.38 -7.31 -15.86
CA GLU A 111 -5.17 -8.53 -15.77
C GLU A 111 -4.31 -9.76 -16.02
N GLN A 112 -4.30 -10.69 -15.06
CA GLN A 112 -3.70 -11.99 -15.26
C GLN A 112 -4.77 -13.03 -15.60
N PRO A 113 -4.55 -13.92 -16.59
CA PRO A 113 -5.62 -14.71 -17.21
C PRO A 113 -6.15 -15.93 -16.41
N LYS A 114 -5.75 -16.17 -15.15
CA LYS A 114 -6.18 -17.36 -14.39
C LYS A 114 -6.73 -17.09 -13.00
N PRO A 115 -8.04 -16.82 -12.86
CA PRO A 115 -8.66 -16.62 -11.53
C PRO A 115 -8.70 -17.88 -10.66
N ALA A 116 -8.70 -19.09 -11.25
CA ALA A 116 -8.86 -20.35 -10.50
C ALA A 116 -7.69 -20.65 -9.54
N ASP A 117 -6.46 -20.34 -9.96
CA ASP A 117 -5.26 -20.61 -9.14
C ASP A 117 -5.11 -19.61 -7.98
N VAL A 118 -5.77 -18.45 -8.06
CA VAL A 118 -5.66 -17.37 -7.08
C VAL A 118 -6.26 -17.79 -5.74
N ARG A 119 -7.44 -18.41 -5.75
CA ARG A 119 -8.14 -18.85 -4.54
C ARG A 119 -7.34 -19.89 -3.76
N GLU A 120 -6.79 -20.88 -4.45
CA GLU A 120 -6.00 -21.94 -3.82
C GLU A 120 -4.71 -21.41 -3.21
N ARG A 121 -4.02 -20.50 -3.91
CA ARG A 121 -2.81 -19.84 -3.39
C ARG A 121 -3.10 -18.97 -2.18
N ILE A 122 -4.17 -18.19 -2.21
CA ILE A 122 -4.58 -17.37 -1.06
C ILE A 122 -4.84 -18.27 0.15
N LYS A 123 -5.60 -19.35 -0.03
CA LYS A 123 -5.89 -20.31 1.03
C LYS A 123 -4.61 -20.90 1.61
N LYS A 124 -3.68 -21.36 0.77
CA LYS A 124 -2.40 -21.93 1.19
C LYS A 124 -1.49 -20.95 1.94
N GLU A 125 -1.45 -19.67 1.52
CA GLU A 125 -0.66 -18.65 2.22
C GLU A 125 -1.32 -18.25 3.56
N LEU A 126 -2.64 -18.23 3.63
CA LEU A 126 -3.36 -17.98 4.89
C LEU A 126 -3.14 -19.13 5.88
N GLU A 127 -3.22 -20.39 5.44
CA GLU A 127 -2.93 -21.58 6.27
C GLU A 127 -1.50 -21.58 6.83
N ARG A 128 -0.54 -20.95 6.12
CA ARG A 128 0.86 -20.85 6.55
C ARG A 128 1.12 -19.76 7.58
N ILE A 129 0.33 -18.67 7.54
CA ILE A 129 0.53 -17.47 8.38
C ILE A 129 -0.33 -17.52 9.64
N VAL A 130 -1.52 -18.11 9.53
CA VAL A 130 -2.49 -18.22 10.63
C VAL A 130 -2.47 -19.67 11.12
N ASP A 131 -1.81 -19.88 12.26
CA ASP A 131 -1.68 -21.22 12.87
C ASP A 131 -3.07 -21.85 13.09
N GLN A 132 -3.33 -23.01 12.45
CA GLN A 132 -4.43 -23.95 12.64
C GLN A 132 -5.89 -23.46 12.57
N GLU A 133 -6.20 -22.17 12.49
CA GLU A 133 -7.59 -21.67 12.43
C GLU A 133 -8.02 -21.06 11.08
N ALA A 134 -7.27 -21.33 10.00
CA ALA A 134 -7.64 -20.90 8.62
C ALA A 134 -9.01 -21.39 8.15
N GLU A 135 -9.61 -22.37 8.83
CA GLU A 135 -10.97 -22.87 8.55
C GLU A 135 -12.06 -21.83 8.80
N ARG A 136 -11.78 -20.78 9.57
CA ARG A 136 -12.74 -19.69 9.88
C ARG A 136 -12.72 -18.55 8.85
N ILE A 137 -11.78 -18.59 7.90
CA ILE A 137 -11.66 -17.57 6.87
C ILE A 137 -12.18 -18.09 5.53
N THR A 138 -13.24 -17.47 5.04
CA THR A 138 -13.77 -17.74 3.71
C THR A 138 -13.15 -16.77 2.70
N VAL A 139 -12.68 -17.31 1.58
CA VAL A 139 -12.06 -16.56 0.50
C VAL A 139 -12.90 -16.70 -0.77
N ASP A 140 -13.52 -15.61 -1.19
CA ASP A 140 -14.23 -15.52 -2.47
C ASP A 140 -13.39 -14.73 -3.48
N THR A 141 -13.28 -15.21 -4.72
CA THR A 141 -12.51 -14.54 -5.77
C THR A 141 -13.34 -14.37 -7.04
N THR A 142 -13.38 -13.16 -7.58
CA THR A 142 -14.05 -12.86 -8.85
C THR A 142 -13.28 -11.75 -9.58
N ASN A 143 -12.81 -12.04 -10.79
CA ASN A 143 -12.12 -11.07 -11.66
C ASN A 143 -10.97 -10.29 -11.00
N GLY A 144 -10.17 -10.95 -10.15
CA GLY A 144 -9.06 -10.32 -9.44
C GLY A 144 -9.46 -9.54 -8.17
N ARG A 145 -10.76 -9.46 -7.85
CA ARG A 145 -11.26 -9.00 -6.55
C ARG A 145 -11.36 -10.18 -5.60
N VAL A 146 -10.79 -10.03 -4.42
CA VAL A 146 -10.81 -11.02 -3.34
C VAL A 146 -11.62 -10.46 -2.19
N VAL A 147 -12.57 -11.24 -1.68
CA VAL A 147 -13.34 -10.91 -0.48
C VAL A 147 -12.97 -11.90 0.61
N LEU A 148 -12.43 -11.38 1.72
CA LEU A 148 -12.10 -12.16 2.91
C LEU A 148 -13.22 -11.98 3.94
N LYS A 149 -13.83 -13.08 4.40
CA LYS A 149 -14.89 -13.08 5.43
C LYS A 149 -14.53 -14.05 6.55
N GLY A 150 -14.97 -13.76 7.77
CA GLY A 150 -14.75 -14.61 8.92
C GLY A 150 -14.26 -13.83 10.13
N THR A 151 -13.66 -14.56 11.09
CA THR A 151 -13.21 -13.99 12.36
C THR A 151 -11.73 -14.27 12.58
N VAL A 152 -11.02 -13.28 13.09
CA VAL A 152 -9.61 -13.37 13.49
C VAL A 152 -9.43 -12.83 14.91
N HIS A 153 -8.36 -13.21 15.61
CA HIS A 153 -8.15 -12.82 17.00
C HIS A 153 -7.39 -11.50 17.19
N SER A 154 -6.79 -10.97 16.11
CA SER A 154 -6.00 -9.74 16.22
C SER A 154 -6.01 -8.92 14.92
N TRP A 155 -5.75 -7.64 15.07
CA TRP A 155 -5.48 -6.76 13.93
C TRP A 155 -4.25 -7.20 13.12
N THR A 156 -3.27 -7.82 13.78
CA THR A 156 -2.08 -8.36 13.13
C THR A 156 -2.45 -9.51 12.20
N GLU A 157 -3.30 -10.43 12.64
CA GLU A 157 -3.82 -11.53 11.80
C GLU A 157 -4.67 -10.99 10.64
N ARG A 158 -5.54 -10.03 10.90
CA ARG A 158 -6.36 -9.38 9.87
C ARG A 158 -5.50 -8.75 8.79
N GLU A 159 -4.42 -8.08 9.15
CA GLU A 159 -3.49 -7.46 8.21
C GLU A 159 -2.62 -8.50 7.50
N ALA A 160 -2.22 -9.58 8.19
CA ALA A 160 -1.50 -10.70 7.59
C ALA A 160 -2.34 -11.40 6.52
N ALA A 161 -3.61 -11.67 6.80
CA ALA A 161 -4.55 -12.23 5.83
C ALA A 161 -4.71 -11.32 4.59
N ARG A 162 -4.83 -10.01 4.79
CA ARG A 162 -4.89 -9.04 3.69
C ARG A 162 -3.63 -9.07 2.83
N LYS A 163 -2.46 -9.09 3.45
CA LYS A 163 -1.17 -9.14 2.72
C LYS A 163 -1.01 -10.46 1.96
N ALA A 164 -1.40 -11.58 2.58
CA ALA A 164 -1.38 -12.89 1.92
C ALA A 164 -2.27 -12.90 0.67
N ALA A 165 -3.47 -12.31 0.76
CA ALA A 165 -4.36 -12.18 -0.38
C ALA A 165 -3.73 -11.34 -1.51
N TYR A 166 -3.08 -10.23 -1.18
CA TYR A 166 -2.39 -9.39 -2.18
C TYR A 166 -1.13 -10.04 -2.77
N SER A 167 -0.52 -11.03 -2.09
CA SER A 167 0.63 -11.76 -2.61
C SER A 167 0.27 -12.73 -3.74
N ALA A 168 -1.01 -13.02 -3.94
CA ALA A 168 -1.44 -13.92 -5.01
C ALA A 168 -1.46 -13.20 -6.38
N PRO A 169 -1.01 -13.87 -7.45
CA PRO A 169 -1.00 -13.31 -8.79
C PRO A 169 -2.41 -12.97 -9.27
N GLY A 170 -2.55 -11.82 -9.92
CA GLY A 170 -3.81 -11.37 -10.51
C GLY A 170 -4.79 -10.74 -9.51
N VAL A 171 -4.42 -10.60 -8.24
CA VAL A 171 -5.22 -9.88 -7.24
C VAL A 171 -5.04 -8.38 -7.42
N ARG A 172 -6.15 -7.69 -7.70
CA ARG A 172 -6.21 -6.25 -7.89
C ARG A 172 -6.75 -5.52 -6.67
N GLU A 173 -7.72 -6.15 -6.01
CA GLU A 173 -8.44 -5.56 -4.89
C GLU A 173 -8.70 -6.64 -3.85
N VAL A 174 -8.52 -6.27 -2.58
CA VAL A 174 -8.87 -7.14 -1.44
C VAL A 174 -9.86 -6.37 -0.56
N GLU A 175 -11.08 -6.87 -0.52
CA GLU A 175 -12.10 -6.45 0.44
C GLU A 175 -11.97 -7.30 1.70
N ASN A 176 -11.48 -6.68 2.77
CA ASN A 176 -11.24 -7.37 4.02
C ASN A 176 -12.40 -7.15 5.00
N LEU A 177 -13.34 -8.09 5.02
CA LEU A 177 -14.51 -8.13 5.91
C LEU A 177 -14.27 -9.00 7.16
N LEU A 178 -13.01 -9.33 7.47
CA LEU A 178 -12.66 -10.07 8.70
C LEU A 178 -12.98 -9.22 9.91
N VAL A 179 -13.63 -9.85 10.88
CA VAL A 179 -13.97 -9.26 12.18
C VAL A 179 -12.94 -9.73 13.21
N VAL A 180 -12.45 -8.80 14.03
CA VAL A 180 -11.57 -9.12 15.14
C VAL A 180 -12.45 -9.41 16.35
N ALA A 181 -12.39 -10.66 16.85
CA ALA A 181 -13.15 -11.13 18.01
C ALA A 181 -12.29 -11.06 19.28
#